data_eb4c02205d77763d1f309097c5c72c1c
#
_entry.id   eb4c02205d77763d1f309097c5c72c1c
#
_cell.length_a   1.000
_cell.length_b   1.000
_cell.length_c   1.000
_cell.angle_alpha   90.00
_cell.angle_beta   90.00
_cell.angle_gamma   90.00
#
_symmetry.space_group_name_H-M   'P 1'
#
loop_
_entity.id
_entity.type
_entity.pdbx_description
1 polymer ?
#
loop_
_entity_poly.entity_id
_entity_poly.type
_entity_poly.pdbx_seq_one_letter_code
_entity_poly.pdbx_strand_id
1 'polypeptide(L)'
;MTKAEKIRMIQGVLEQEDPQEDLYADLLETMGDLKNNYGDYMITEPIDCNEELKRVPGADYELCTALLSMMLREDHFSDGSFDRRFADGQVLPVLVRMRDVLRTGA
;
A
#
# COMPACT_ATOMS: atom_id res chain seq x y z
N MET A 1 -13.45 -8.43 8.88
CA MET A 1 -13.91 -7.46 7.88
C MET A 1 -14.10 -8.15 6.53
N THR A 2 -15.20 -7.89 5.86
CA THR A 2 -15.50 -8.50 4.55
C THR A 2 -14.73 -7.80 3.42
N LYS A 3 -14.65 -8.45 2.25
CA LYS A 3 -14.06 -7.84 1.04
C LYS A 3 -14.79 -6.55 0.67
N ALA A 4 -16.13 -6.55 0.76
CA ALA A 4 -16.94 -5.37 0.44
C ALA A 4 -16.63 -4.19 1.37
N GLU A 5 -16.41 -4.45 2.65
CA GLU A 5 -16.04 -3.43 3.62
C GLU A 5 -14.65 -2.87 3.32
N LYS A 6 -13.69 -3.74 3.01
CA LYS A 6 -12.34 -3.31 2.63
C LYS A 6 -12.35 -2.44 1.37
N ILE A 7 -13.11 -2.85 0.35
CA ILE A 7 -13.25 -2.08 -0.89
C ILE A 7 -13.80 -0.68 -0.59
N ARG A 8 -14.83 -0.57 0.25
CA ARG A 8 -15.41 0.72 0.63
C ARG A 8 -14.39 1.61 1.34
N MET A 9 -13.60 1.05 2.25
CA MET A 9 -12.58 1.81 2.98
C MET A 9 -11.48 2.31 2.03
N ILE A 10 -11.01 1.45 1.15
CA ILE A 10 -9.99 1.81 0.15
C ILE A 10 -10.54 2.91 -0.77
N GLN A 11 -11.77 2.75 -1.23
CA GLN A 11 -12.41 3.74 -2.09
C GLN A 11 -12.55 5.10 -1.39
N GLY A 12 -12.88 5.11 -0.11
CA GLY A 12 -12.95 6.33 0.70
C GLY A 12 -11.61 7.06 0.76
N VAL A 13 -10.51 6.31 0.89
CA VAL A 13 -9.17 6.91 0.87
C VAL A 13 -8.83 7.45 -0.52
N LEU A 14 -9.18 6.71 -1.58
CA LEU A 14 -8.92 7.15 -2.96
C LEU A 14 -9.67 8.43 -3.31
N GLU A 15 -10.79 8.70 -2.66
CA GLU A 15 -11.61 9.89 -2.90
C GLU A 15 -11.12 11.13 -2.15
N GLN A 16 -10.15 11.00 -1.24
CA GLN A 16 -9.57 12.14 -0.51
C GLN A 16 -8.73 12.99 -1.47
N GLU A 17 -8.91 14.32 -1.39
CA GLU A 17 -8.17 15.25 -2.24
C GLU A 17 -6.72 15.42 -1.79
N ASP A 18 -6.48 15.39 -0.48
CA ASP A 18 -5.16 15.62 0.10
C ASP A 18 -4.90 14.60 1.23
N PRO A 19 -4.71 13.31 0.87
CA PRO A 19 -4.53 12.27 1.87
C PRO A 19 -3.17 12.41 2.57
N GLN A 20 -3.19 12.21 3.89
CA GLN A 20 -1.99 12.23 4.72
C GLN A 20 -1.50 10.79 4.94
N GLU A 21 -0.21 10.64 5.24
CA GLU A 21 0.38 9.32 5.55
C GLU A 21 -0.42 8.55 6.59
N ASP A 22 -0.85 9.24 7.66
CA ASP A 22 -1.62 8.62 8.75
C ASP A 22 -2.90 7.94 8.25
N LEU A 23 -3.51 8.49 7.21
CA LEU A 23 -4.73 7.92 6.63
C LEU A 23 -4.49 6.53 6.07
N TYR A 24 -3.34 6.31 5.43
CA TYR A 24 -2.96 5.01 4.86
C TYR A 24 -2.59 4.01 5.95
N ALA A 25 -1.87 4.47 6.97
CA ALA A 25 -1.53 3.62 8.11
C ALA A 25 -2.80 3.17 8.84
N ASP A 26 -3.72 4.10 9.10
CA ASP A 26 -5.02 3.80 9.74
C ASP A 26 -5.85 2.84 8.90
N LEU A 27 -5.82 3.00 7.58
CA LEU A 27 -6.52 2.09 6.66
C LEU A 27 -6.04 0.65 6.86
N LEU A 28 -4.73 0.43 6.79
CA LEU A 28 -4.16 -0.91 6.95
C LEU A 28 -4.41 -1.48 8.34
N GLU A 29 -4.27 -0.68 9.39
CA GLU A 29 -4.51 -1.12 10.75
C GLU A 29 -5.98 -1.51 10.97
N THR A 30 -6.91 -0.69 10.49
CA THR A 30 -8.34 -0.95 10.64
C THR A 30 -8.75 -2.21 9.89
N MET A 31 -8.18 -2.45 8.72
CA MET A 31 -8.43 -3.67 7.94
C MET A 31 -7.72 -4.90 8.52
N GLY A 32 -6.78 -4.72 9.44
CA GLY A 32 -5.98 -5.81 10.00
C GLY A 32 -4.90 -6.31 9.04
N ASP A 33 -4.53 -5.51 8.07
CA ASP A 33 -3.63 -5.91 6.98
C ASP A 33 -2.27 -5.19 7.00
N LEU A 34 -1.97 -4.42 8.04
CA LEU A 34 -0.64 -3.84 8.20
C LEU A 34 0.38 -4.96 8.39
N LYS A 35 1.43 -4.97 7.58
CA LYS A 35 2.42 -6.04 7.60
C LYS A 35 3.73 -5.57 8.22
N ASN A 36 4.01 -6.02 9.44
CA ASN A 36 5.33 -5.82 10.06
C ASN A 36 6.40 -6.69 9.40
N ASN A 37 5.97 -7.78 8.77
CA ASN A 37 6.85 -8.73 8.07
C ASN A 37 6.90 -8.49 6.56
N TYR A 38 6.72 -7.24 6.13
CA TYR A 38 6.69 -6.91 4.69
C TYR A 38 7.94 -7.39 3.94
N GLY A 39 9.08 -7.45 4.63
CA GLY A 39 10.34 -7.91 4.02
C GLY A 39 10.28 -9.33 3.49
N ASP A 40 9.42 -10.19 4.08
CA ASP A 40 9.24 -11.57 3.63
C ASP A 40 8.63 -11.64 2.22
N TYR A 41 8.01 -10.56 1.77
CA TYR A 41 7.36 -10.47 0.45
C TYR A 41 8.28 -9.88 -0.62
N MET A 42 9.43 -9.35 -0.21
CA MET A 42 10.34 -8.64 -1.11
C MET A 42 11.30 -9.60 -1.79
N ILE A 43 11.72 -9.25 -3.01
CA ILE A 43 12.63 -10.07 -3.83
C ILE A 43 14.02 -9.44 -4.00
N THR A 44 14.18 -8.18 -3.60
CA THR A 44 15.48 -7.51 -3.64
C THR A 44 16.13 -7.54 -2.26
N GLU A 45 17.48 -7.65 -2.24
CA GLU A 45 18.25 -7.63 -0.97
C GLU A 45 19.59 -6.91 -1.19
N PRO A 46 19.83 -5.78 -0.50
CA PRO A 46 18.87 -5.09 0.35
C PRO A 46 17.63 -4.62 -0.41
N ILE A 47 16.55 -4.36 0.30
CA ILE A 47 15.27 -3.99 -0.31
C ILE A 47 15.44 -2.71 -1.13
N ASP A 48 15.08 -2.80 -2.41
CA ASP A 48 15.04 -1.67 -3.33
C ASP A 48 13.58 -1.32 -3.58
N CYS A 49 13.08 -0.29 -2.91
CA CYS A 49 11.66 0.09 -2.98
C CYS A 49 11.21 0.38 -4.42
N ASN A 50 12.05 1.05 -5.22
CA ASN A 50 11.70 1.37 -6.60
C ASN A 50 11.51 0.10 -7.44
N GLU A 51 12.40 -0.89 -7.28
CA GLU A 51 12.28 -2.15 -7.99
C GLU A 51 11.09 -2.97 -7.51
N GLU A 52 10.86 -2.99 -6.19
CA GLU A 52 9.70 -3.71 -5.62
C GLU A 52 8.39 -3.14 -6.13
N LEU A 53 8.27 -1.82 -6.23
CA LEU A 53 7.04 -1.16 -6.69
C LEU A 53 6.70 -1.42 -8.15
N LYS A 54 7.66 -1.85 -8.96
CA LYS A 54 7.40 -2.27 -10.35
C LYS A 54 6.53 -3.52 -10.42
N ARG A 55 6.40 -4.25 -9.32
CA ARG A 55 5.61 -5.48 -9.24
C ARG A 55 4.10 -5.23 -9.10
N VAL A 56 3.68 -3.98 -8.86
CA VAL A 56 2.27 -3.63 -8.59
C VAL A 56 1.30 -4.17 -9.64
N PRO A 57 1.55 -4.04 -10.96
CA PRO A 57 0.58 -4.52 -11.95
C PRO A 57 0.23 -6.02 -11.86
N GLY A 58 1.15 -6.83 -11.35
CA GLY A 58 0.94 -8.26 -11.19
C GLY A 58 0.74 -8.70 -9.74
N ALA A 59 0.63 -7.76 -8.80
CA ALA A 59 0.58 -8.06 -7.38
C ALA A 59 -0.79 -8.58 -6.95
N ASP A 60 -0.80 -9.57 -6.03
CA ASP A 60 -2.01 -9.96 -5.33
C ASP A 60 -2.26 -9.00 -4.16
N TYR A 61 -3.36 -9.20 -3.44
CA TYR A 61 -3.73 -8.33 -2.32
C TYR A 61 -2.65 -8.31 -1.23
N GLU A 62 -2.14 -9.48 -0.87
CA GLU A 62 -1.13 -9.59 0.20
C GLU A 62 0.16 -8.86 -0.16
N LEU A 63 0.61 -8.98 -1.41
CA LEU A 63 1.79 -8.23 -1.86
C LEU A 63 1.53 -6.73 -1.87
N CYS A 64 0.34 -6.29 -2.31
CA CYS A 64 -0.01 -4.87 -2.28
C CYS A 64 0.06 -4.30 -0.86
N THR A 65 -0.50 -5.01 0.13
CA THR A 65 -0.46 -4.54 1.52
C THR A 65 0.97 -4.53 2.05
N ALA A 66 1.80 -5.48 1.64
CA ALA A 66 3.22 -5.50 2.00
C ALA A 66 3.97 -4.31 1.38
N LEU A 67 3.70 -3.98 0.13
CA LEU A 67 4.31 -2.83 -0.55
C LEU A 67 3.92 -1.51 0.11
N LEU A 68 2.65 -1.36 0.47
CA LEU A 68 2.19 -0.16 1.17
C LEU A 68 2.83 -0.07 2.56
N SER A 69 2.90 -1.17 3.29
CA SER A 69 3.56 -1.23 4.59
C SER A 69 5.04 -0.87 4.48
N MET A 70 5.72 -1.33 3.43
CA MET A 70 7.11 -0.99 3.14
C MET A 70 7.28 0.52 2.98
N MET A 71 6.40 1.18 2.21
CA MET A 71 6.49 2.63 2.00
C MET A 71 6.24 3.41 3.29
N LEU A 72 5.30 2.96 4.12
CA LEU A 72 5.04 3.59 5.42
C LEU A 72 6.23 3.43 6.35
N ARG A 73 6.86 2.26 6.35
CA ARG A 73 8.04 2.00 7.19
C ARG A 73 9.25 2.79 6.72
N GLU A 74 9.41 2.94 5.42
CA GLU A 74 10.49 3.76 4.85
C GLU A 74 10.42 5.20 5.38
N ASP A 75 9.21 5.77 5.44
CA ASP A 75 9.02 7.14 5.93
C ASP A 75 9.47 7.30 7.39
N HIS A 76 9.36 6.24 8.17
CA HIS A 76 9.81 6.24 9.56
C HIS A 76 11.31 6.51 9.68
N PHE A 77 12.11 6.05 8.73
CA PHE A 77 13.57 6.22 8.71
C PHE A 77 14.04 7.36 7.80
N SER A 78 13.16 7.86 6.95
CA SER A 78 13.48 8.91 5.98
C SER A 78 12.29 9.85 5.87
N ASP A 79 12.25 10.87 6.72
CA ASP A 79 11.15 11.81 6.79
C ASP A 79 10.77 12.38 5.43
N GLY A 80 9.48 12.33 5.12
CA GLY A 80 8.95 12.86 3.87
C GLY A 80 9.04 11.90 2.70
N SER A 81 9.58 10.69 2.87
CA SER A 81 9.68 9.74 1.76
C SER A 81 8.31 9.30 1.24
N PHE A 82 7.33 9.11 2.13
CA PHE A 82 5.97 8.74 1.72
C PHE A 82 5.34 9.84 0.87
N ASP A 83 5.47 11.09 1.28
CA ASP A 83 4.94 12.23 0.52
C ASP A 83 5.59 12.33 -0.85
N ARG A 84 6.90 12.09 -0.94
CA ARG A 84 7.61 12.08 -2.22
C ARG A 84 7.11 10.96 -3.13
N ARG A 85 6.91 9.76 -2.60
CA ARG A 85 6.38 8.63 -3.37
C ARG A 85 4.95 8.87 -3.81
N PHE A 86 4.15 9.50 -2.97
CA PHE A 86 2.80 9.91 -3.34
C PHE A 86 2.84 10.89 -4.50
N ALA A 87 3.67 11.93 -4.42
CA ALA A 87 3.82 12.94 -5.47
C ALA A 87 4.33 12.34 -6.78
N ASP A 88 5.18 11.31 -6.70
CA ASP A 88 5.72 10.61 -7.87
C ASP A 88 4.74 9.59 -8.46
N GLY A 89 3.53 9.48 -7.90
CA GLY A 89 2.52 8.56 -8.41
C GLY A 89 2.76 7.10 -8.07
N GLN A 90 3.49 6.81 -6.98
CA GLN A 90 3.82 5.44 -6.58
C GLN A 90 2.86 4.85 -5.55
N VAL A 91 2.10 5.69 -4.84
CA VAL A 91 1.21 5.23 -3.76
C VAL A 91 -0.16 4.84 -4.29
N LEU A 92 -0.81 5.71 -5.05
CA LEU A 92 -2.18 5.46 -5.53
C LEU A 92 -2.32 4.17 -6.36
N PRO A 93 -1.38 3.82 -7.25
CA PRO A 93 -1.49 2.55 -7.99
C PRO A 93 -1.58 1.32 -7.08
N VAL A 94 -0.94 1.35 -5.92
CA VAL A 94 -1.01 0.24 -4.95
C VAL A 94 -2.44 0.10 -4.42
N LEU A 95 -3.07 1.21 -4.03
CA LEU A 95 -4.45 1.20 -3.55
C LEU A 95 -5.43 0.78 -4.63
N VAL A 96 -5.25 1.28 -5.84
CA VAL A 96 -6.09 0.90 -6.98
C VAL A 96 -5.99 -0.60 -7.23
N ARG A 97 -4.76 -1.15 -7.20
CA ARG A 97 -4.56 -2.60 -7.39
C ARG A 97 -5.21 -3.39 -6.25
N MET A 98 -5.08 -2.95 -4.99
CA MET A 98 -5.74 -3.57 -3.84
C MET A 98 -7.25 -3.66 -4.07
N ARG A 99 -7.88 -2.55 -4.46
CA ARG A 99 -9.31 -2.51 -4.74
C ARG A 99 -9.68 -3.47 -5.85
N ASP A 100 -8.93 -3.46 -6.95
CA ASP A 100 -9.26 -4.25 -8.13
C ASP A 100 -9.12 -5.76 -7.87
N VAL A 101 -8.08 -6.19 -7.16
CA VAL A 101 -7.93 -7.62 -6.83
C VAL A 101 -9.00 -8.08 -5.84
N LEU A 102 -9.44 -7.23 -4.92
CA LEU A 102 -10.55 -7.56 -4.03
C LEU A 102 -11.87 -7.72 -4.81
N ARG A 103 -12.09 -6.87 -5.82
CA ARG A 103 -13.29 -6.94 -6.67
C ARG A 103 -13.32 -8.19 -7.54
N THR A 104 -12.17 -8.62 -8.04
CA THR A 104 -12.08 -9.78 -8.93
C THR A 104 -11.91 -11.10 -8.19
N GLY A 105 -11.61 -11.05 -6.90
CA GLY A 105 -11.32 -12.24 -6.10
C GLY A 105 -9.96 -12.85 -6.39
N ALA A 106 -9.09 -12.10 -7.03
CA ALA A 106 -7.75 -12.56 -7.37
C ALA A 106 -6.79 -12.49 -6.18
#